data_b07d318fc5dd95fad49023d78f2f2970
#
_entry.id   b07d318fc5dd95fad49023d78f2f2970
#
_cell.length_a   1.000
_cell.length_b   1.000
_cell.length_c   1.000
_cell.angle_alpha   90.00
_cell.angle_beta   90.00
_cell.angle_gamma   90.00
#
_symmetry.space_group_name_H-M   'P 1'
#
loop_
_entity.id
_entity.type
_entity.pdbx_description
1 polymer ?
#
loop_
_entity_poly.entity_id
_entity_poly.type
_entity_poly.pdbx_seq_one_letter_code
_entity_poly.pdbx_strand_id
1 'polypeptide(L)'
;IIKDQSRIGRDVVEVGLLKRTFDEYHVRFIAANDNLDTANGFDIMSIFRDVINEWYVADTSRKIKTVFKSRMEKGVRCSGSVSYGYLASKENKGEWVIDEEAAAVVRRIFHSVVAGESIASIARALRAEKIPIPSEHWKRIGAPVRSAKYTDPYAWSTTTISYILKRPEYTGRKVLGKTVCENYKTKSTRKTAPEEQYIFDGEIPAIVDEETWNTVQRLMGTKRRAPKRQNTSNRLTGLLYCADCGAKLTHRSSLVQGKYLDDAFVCSSYRQLTRDCTMHYIPTAKMEAAILAAIQRVSWYVRHNEAEFIERVREASDQHQENAVKEYRQKVSKAQRRYKELDGLVKKLYEGNATGKIPDKHFTRLLAEYDEEQAELEAAIAQWQEAIESWNADRLKTDKFIELVSRYTDFSELTTPMLNEFIEKVVVHEGEGRGNSRRQRIDIYLNFIGAFEVPAHIVTPMEVEEQRRQQEEQAAKEAHSKELAKAREEKRKAEKREFTARKKAGLLTPEEQAADEARLAHNRAWQKEWREKRKAAEPPKPPKPKSLKELATLQKAGADLTPEEAERLAA
;
A
#
# COMPACT_ATOMS: atom_id res chain seq x y z
N ILE A 1 1.93 40.91 -51.59
CA ILE A 1 2.35 39.97 -52.64
C ILE A 1 2.98 38.76 -51.98
N ILE A 2 2.59 37.55 -52.39
CA ILE A 2 3.18 36.28 -51.91
C ILE A 2 3.59 35.44 -53.12
N LYS A 3 4.41 34.38 -52.84
CA LYS A 3 4.87 33.48 -53.92
C LYS A 3 3.74 32.60 -54.45
N ASP A 4 3.05 31.91 -53.56
CA ASP A 4 1.92 31.05 -53.85
C ASP A 4 0.89 31.13 -52.71
N GLN A 5 -0.36 30.75 -52.95
CA GLN A 5 -1.50 30.87 -52.05
C GLN A 5 -1.30 30.00 -50.76
N SER A 6 -0.54 28.93 -50.85
CA SER A 6 -0.23 28.08 -49.70
C SER A 6 0.56 28.77 -48.60
N ARG A 7 1.17 29.93 -48.89
CA ARG A 7 1.94 30.72 -47.94
C ARG A 7 1.11 31.62 -47.04
N ILE A 8 -0.13 31.94 -47.41
CA ILE A 8 -1.05 32.72 -46.59
C ILE A 8 -1.58 31.93 -45.43
N GLY A 9 -1.86 30.65 -45.70
CA GLY A 9 -2.39 29.71 -44.69
C GLY A 9 -2.73 28.36 -45.31
N ARG A 10 -3.13 27.41 -44.44
CA ARG A 10 -3.52 26.05 -44.86
C ARG A 10 -4.88 25.63 -44.27
N ASP A 11 -5.55 26.54 -43.58
CA ASP A 11 -6.94 26.33 -43.12
C ASP A 11 -7.85 27.16 -44.01
N VAL A 12 -8.76 26.48 -44.71
CA VAL A 12 -9.69 27.08 -45.67
C VAL A 12 -10.53 28.18 -45.05
N VAL A 13 -10.99 27.97 -43.77
CA VAL A 13 -11.84 28.94 -43.08
C VAL A 13 -11.05 30.20 -42.70
N GLU A 14 -9.87 30.03 -42.12
CA GLU A 14 -9.01 31.16 -41.71
C GLU A 14 -8.52 31.97 -42.90
N VAL A 15 -8.12 31.26 -43.97
CA VAL A 15 -7.71 31.92 -45.24
C VAL A 15 -8.88 32.64 -45.90
N GLY A 16 -10.07 32.03 -45.85
CA GLY A 16 -11.29 32.68 -46.37
C GLY A 16 -11.66 33.96 -45.60
N LEU A 17 -11.60 33.93 -44.27
CA LEU A 17 -11.84 35.10 -43.41
C LEU A 17 -10.79 36.20 -43.69
N LEU A 18 -9.51 35.81 -43.85
CA LEU A 18 -8.46 36.77 -44.13
C LEU A 18 -8.63 37.41 -45.51
N LYS A 19 -9.01 36.64 -46.54
CA LYS A 19 -9.31 37.15 -47.87
C LYS A 19 -10.50 38.12 -47.84
N ARG A 20 -11.54 37.80 -47.08
CA ARG A 20 -12.68 38.69 -46.84
C ARG A 20 -12.24 40.01 -46.20
N THR A 21 -11.36 39.95 -45.17
CA THR A 21 -10.78 41.13 -44.54
C THR A 21 -9.99 41.98 -45.55
N PHE A 22 -9.21 41.36 -46.44
CA PHE A 22 -8.53 42.09 -47.51
C PHE A 22 -9.51 42.81 -48.42
N ASP A 23 -10.63 42.21 -48.77
CA ASP A 23 -11.68 42.77 -49.59
C ASP A 23 -12.38 43.96 -48.92
N GLU A 24 -12.72 43.80 -47.63
CA GLU A 24 -13.35 44.85 -46.80
C GLU A 24 -12.45 46.10 -46.65
N TYR A 25 -11.12 45.91 -46.56
CA TYR A 25 -10.15 47.02 -46.48
C TYR A 25 -9.52 47.41 -47.80
N HIS A 26 -10.04 46.92 -48.93
CA HIS A 26 -9.55 47.17 -50.30
C HIS A 26 -8.06 46.86 -50.48
N VAL A 27 -7.56 45.82 -49.81
CA VAL A 27 -6.18 45.38 -49.91
C VAL A 27 -6.04 44.45 -51.12
N ARG A 28 -5.24 44.89 -52.12
CA ARG A 28 -4.91 44.04 -53.27
C ARG A 28 -3.99 42.91 -52.86
N PHE A 29 -4.44 41.69 -53.12
CA PHE A 29 -3.71 40.45 -52.84
C PHE A 29 -3.23 39.80 -54.14
N ILE A 30 -1.93 39.49 -54.21
CA ILE A 30 -1.27 38.89 -55.40
C ILE A 30 -0.51 37.64 -54.95
N ALA A 31 -0.82 36.48 -55.59
CA ALA A 31 -0.05 35.24 -55.47
C ALA A 31 0.61 34.95 -56.83
N ALA A 32 1.90 35.25 -56.94
CA ALA A 32 2.60 35.34 -58.23
C ALA A 32 2.63 34.00 -58.99
N ASN A 33 2.91 32.87 -58.33
CA ASN A 33 2.99 31.57 -58.97
C ASN A 33 1.61 31.01 -59.33
N ASP A 34 0.56 31.53 -58.70
CA ASP A 34 -0.81 31.06 -58.91
C ASP A 34 -1.57 31.93 -59.91
N ASN A 35 -0.92 32.95 -60.45
CA ASN A 35 -1.52 33.96 -61.32
C ASN A 35 -2.79 34.60 -60.73
N LEU A 36 -2.82 34.73 -59.41
CA LEU A 36 -3.92 35.31 -58.65
C LEU A 36 -3.63 36.78 -58.37
N ASP A 37 -4.53 37.64 -58.84
CA ASP A 37 -4.51 39.07 -58.55
C ASP A 37 -5.94 39.54 -58.32
N THR A 38 -6.25 39.95 -57.09
CA THR A 38 -7.62 40.39 -56.74
C THR A 38 -8.07 41.67 -57.47
N ALA A 39 -7.15 42.41 -58.09
CA ALA A 39 -7.55 43.54 -58.98
C ALA A 39 -8.30 43.08 -60.23
N ASN A 40 -8.14 41.82 -60.67
CA ASN A 40 -8.80 41.26 -61.82
C ASN A 40 -10.15 40.63 -61.51
N GLY A 41 -10.65 40.79 -60.28
CA GLY A 41 -11.93 40.22 -59.83
C GLY A 41 -11.80 38.90 -59.04
N PHE A 42 -12.92 38.30 -58.71
CA PHE A 42 -13.02 37.09 -57.91
C PHE A 42 -12.67 35.83 -58.74
N ASP A 43 -11.66 35.08 -58.32
CA ASP A 43 -11.26 33.82 -58.92
C ASP A 43 -11.79 32.62 -58.13
N ILE A 44 -12.77 31.89 -58.66
CA ILE A 44 -13.34 30.67 -58.10
C ILE A 44 -12.28 29.59 -57.91
N MET A 45 -11.27 29.51 -58.78
CA MET A 45 -10.16 28.57 -58.67
C MET A 45 -9.32 28.79 -57.44
N SER A 46 -9.28 30.00 -56.88
CA SER A 46 -8.61 30.34 -55.64
C SER A 46 -9.21 29.57 -54.44
N ILE A 47 -10.54 29.35 -54.39
CA ILE A 47 -11.22 28.57 -53.35
C ILE A 47 -10.82 27.10 -53.47
N PHE A 48 -10.85 26.54 -54.69
CA PHE A 48 -10.43 25.15 -54.89
C PHE A 48 -8.98 24.90 -54.48
N ARG A 49 -8.09 25.84 -54.72
CA ARG A 49 -6.70 25.76 -54.26
C ARG A 49 -6.58 25.75 -52.74
N ASP A 50 -7.36 26.55 -52.01
CA ASP A 50 -7.39 26.53 -50.56
C ASP A 50 -7.88 25.19 -50.02
N VAL A 51 -8.96 24.60 -50.62
CA VAL A 51 -9.45 23.26 -50.27
C VAL A 51 -8.42 22.18 -50.57
N ILE A 52 -7.74 22.23 -51.73
CA ILE A 52 -6.67 21.28 -52.07
C ILE A 52 -5.51 21.39 -51.11
N ASN A 53 -5.09 22.61 -50.73
CA ASN A 53 -4.03 22.85 -49.76
C ASN A 53 -4.37 22.25 -48.39
N GLU A 54 -5.61 22.42 -47.91
CA GLU A 54 -6.09 21.82 -46.69
C GLU A 54 -6.13 20.28 -46.77
N TRP A 55 -6.68 19.75 -47.84
CA TRP A 55 -6.74 18.30 -48.06
C TRP A 55 -5.34 17.66 -48.08
N TYR A 56 -4.36 18.29 -48.73
CA TYR A 56 -2.98 17.82 -48.79
C TYR A 56 -2.36 17.72 -47.40
N VAL A 57 -2.60 18.73 -46.52
CA VAL A 57 -2.11 18.71 -45.14
C VAL A 57 -2.81 17.63 -44.31
N ALA A 58 -4.14 17.45 -44.49
CA ALA A 58 -4.91 16.41 -43.84
C ALA A 58 -4.44 15.01 -44.25
N ASP A 59 -4.21 14.78 -45.54
CA ASP A 59 -3.71 13.52 -46.10
C ASP A 59 -2.27 13.22 -45.60
N THR A 60 -1.40 14.22 -45.62
CA THR A 60 -0.04 14.10 -45.10
C THR A 60 -0.08 13.73 -43.60
N SER A 61 -0.95 14.37 -42.80
CA SER A 61 -1.13 14.05 -41.38
C SER A 61 -1.59 12.60 -41.17
N ARG A 62 -2.55 12.10 -41.98
CA ARG A 62 -2.99 10.69 -41.94
C ARG A 62 -1.83 9.73 -42.24
N LYS A 63 -1.09 9.98 -43.32
CA LYS A 63 0.07 9.16 -43.73
C LYS A 63 1.14 9.12 -42.62
N ILE A 64 1.47 10.26 -42.01
CA ILE A 64 2.43 10.32 -40.89
C ILE A 64 1.92 9.50 -39.69
N LYS A 65 0.63 9.62 -39.32
CA LYS A 65 0.03 8.83 -38.23
C LYS A 65 0.10 7.34 -38.51
N THR A 66 -0.19 6.89 -39.73
CA THR A 66 -0.11 5.48 -40.15
C THR A 66 1.34 4.95 -40.03
N VAL A 67 2.31 5.72 -40.51
CA VAL A 67 3.74 5.35 -40.40
C VAL A 67 4.16 5.25 -38.93
N PHE A 68 3.74 6.20 -38.08
CA PHE A 68 4.06 6.16 -36.66
C PHE A 68 3.40 4.97 -35.97
N LYS A 69 2.15 4.65 -36.29
CA LYS A 69 1.45 3.47 -35.78
C LYS A 69 2.21 2.20 -36.13
N SER A 70 2.53 1.99 -37.42
CA SER A 70 3.29 0.82 -37.86
C SER A 70 4.69 0.71 -37.22
N ARG A 71 5.36 1.83 -36.97
CA ARG A 71 6.64 1.82 -36.24
C ARG A 71 6.45 1.44 -34.78
N MET A 72 5.43 1.98 -34.10
CA MET A 72 5.13 1.67 -32.70
C MET A 72 4.76 0.19 -32.52
N GLU A 73 3.98 -0.37 -33.44
CA GLU A 73 3.63 -1.81 -33.48
C GLU A 73 4.88 -2.71 -33.59
N LYS A 74 5.91 -2.23 -34.28
CA LYS A 74 7.21 -2.93 -34.44
C LYS A 74 8.22 -2.59 -33.33
N GLY A 75 7.83 -1.93 -32.26
CA GLY A 75 8.74 -1.51 -31.20
C GLY A 75 9.75 -0.41 -31.63
N VAL A 76 9.61 0.17 -32.84
CA VAL A 76 10.55 1.17 -33.33
C VAL A 76 10.23 2.54 -32.75
N ARG A 77 11.24 3.19 -32.17
CA ARG A 77 11.12 4.52 -31.58
C ARG A 77 10.71 5.58 -32.60
N CYS A 78 9.72 6.39 -32.22
CA CYS A 78 9.19 7.48 -33.06
C CYS A 78 9.70 8.88 -32.64
N SER A 79 10.42 9.02 -31.51
CA SER A 79 10.96 10.29 -31.01
C SER A 79 12.47 10.36 -31.15
N GLY A 80 13.03 11.58 -31.32
CA GLY A 80 14.47 11.78 -31.47
C GLY A 80 15.27 11.70 -30.15
N SER A 81 14.63 11.87 -28.98
CA SER A 81 15.30 11.90 -27.68
C SER A 81 15.04 10.62 -26.88
N VAL A 82 16.03 10.15 -26.16
CA VAL A 82 15.94 9.08 -25.16
C VAL A 82 15.70 9.66 -23.76
N SER A 83 15.37 8.80 -22.78
CA SER A 83 15.24 9.24 -21.39
C SER A 83 16.63 9.53 -20.79
N TYR A 84 16.71 10.45 -19.83
CA TYR A 84 17.95 10.70 -19.06
C TYR A 84 18.42 9.40 -18.41
N GLY A 85 19.71 9.13 -18.46
CA GLY A 85 20.27 7.82 -18.07
C GLY A 85 20.51 6.88 -19.23
N TYR A 86 20.04 7.24 -20.45
CA TYR A 86 20.26 6.47 -21.66
C TYR A 86 20.77 7.33 -22.81
N LEU A 87 21.48 6.68 -23.72
CA LEU A 87 21.90 7.20 -25.02
C LEU A 87 21.29 6.35 -26.14
N ALA A 88 21.06 6.96 -27.29
CA ALA A 88 20.76 6.19 -28.49
C ALA A 88 22.03 5.53 -29.01
N SER A 89 21.98 4.25 -29.33
CA SER A 89 23.10 3.55 -29.94
C SER A 89 23.55 4.25 -31.23
N LYS A 90 24.85 4.33 -31.45
CA LYS A 90 25.43 4.89 -32.67
C LYS A 90 25.22 3.95 -33.86
N GLU A 91 25.23 2.66 -33.63
CA GLU A 91 25.09 1.61 -34.65
C GLU A 91 23.61 1.40 -35.01
N ASN A 92 22.75 1.31 -34.03
CA ASN A 92 21.30 1.16 -34.24
C ASN A 92 20.52 2.21 -33.45
N LYS A 93 20.02 3.23 -34.13
CA LYS A 93 19.26 4.35 -33.50
C LYS A 93 17.99 3.92 -32.78
N GLY A 94 17.53 2.69 -32.96
CA GLY A 94 16.38 2.10 -32.23
C GLY A 94 16.73 1.59 -30.83
N GLU A 95 18.00 1.26 -30.60
CA GLU A 95 18.48 0.68 -29.35
C GLU A 95 18.92 1.75 -28.37
N TRP A 96 18.73 1.44 -27.08
CA TRP A 96 19.13 2.30 -25.98
C TRP A 96 20.31 1.69 -25.23
N VAL A 97 21.31 2.48 -24.95
CA VAL A 97 22.50 2.10 -24.19
C VAL A 97 22.53 2.89 -22.90
N ILE A 98 22.95 2.29 -21.80
CA ILE A 98 23.07 2.98 -20.51
C ILE A 98 24.19 4.04 -20.61
N ASP A 99 23.88 5.24 -20.14
CA ASP A 99 24.83 6.30 -19.83
C ASP A 99 25.15 6.21 -18.34
N GLU A 100 26.26 5.61 -17.99
CA GLU A 100 26.58 5.28 -16.58
C GLU A 100 26.67 6.51 -15.68
N GLU A 101 27.14 7.68 -16.19
CA GLU A 101 27.18 8.91 -15.40
C GLU A 101 25.75 9.37 -15.04
N ALA A 102 24.86 9.41 -16.01
CA ALA A 102 23.48 9.80 -15.82
C ALA A 102 22.66 8.70 -15.10
N ALA A 103 22.94 7.43 -15.36
CA ALA A 103 22.27 6.30 -14.72
C ALA A 103 22.57 6.23 -13.21
N ALA A 104 23.79 6.55 -12.80
CA ALA A 104 24.14 6.63 -11.37
C ALA A 104 23.28 7.69 -10.64
N VAL A 105 23.04 8.83 -11.30
CA VAL A 105 22.14 9.87 -10.75
C VAL A 105 20.69 9.37 -10.68
N VAL A 106 20.22 8.65 -11.70
CA VAL A 106 18.88 8.06 -11.70
C VAL A 106 18.73 7.05 -10.55
N ARG A 107 19.65 6.08 -10.39
CA ARG A 107 19.65 5.11 -9.29
C ARG A 107 19.62 5.82 -7.93
N ARG A 108 20.45 6.83 -7.75
CA ARG A 108 20.49 7.64 -6.52
C ARG A 108 19.14 8.30 -6.24
N ILE A 109 18.49 8.91 -7.23
CA ILE A 109 17.17 9.53 -7.05
C ILE A 109 16.14 8.51 -6.56
N PHE A 110 16.11 7.30 -7.13
CA PHE A 110 15.22 6.24 -6.70
C PHE A 110 15.52 5.77 -5.26
N HIS A 111 16.79 5.52 -4.92
CA HIS A 111 17.19 5.12 -3.57
C HIS A 111 16.91 6.19 -2.52
N SER A 112 17.11 7.47 -2.82
CA SER A 112 16.76 8.58 -1.92
C SER A 112 15.25 8.62 -1.61
N VAL A 113 14.39 8.31 -2.59
CA VAL A 113 12.93 8.23 -2.34
C VAL A 113 12.59 7.04 -1.46
N VAL A 114 13.22 5.87 -1.66
CA VAL A 114 13.04 4.68 -0.80
C VAL A 114 13.53 4.98 0.62
N ALA A 115 14.64 5.72 0.76
CA ALA A 115 15.13 6.21 2.04
C ALA A 115 14.20 7.22 2.74
N GLY A 116 13.12 7.65 2.06
CA GLY A 116 12.12 8.56 2.62
C GLY A 116 12.40 10.04 2.40
N GLU A 117 13.39 10.40 1.58
CA GLU A 117 13.67 11.78 1.24
C GLU A 117 12.56 12.39 0.40
N SER A 118 12.29 13.68 0.60
CA SER A 118 11.35 14.41 -0.24
C SER A 118 11.97 14.77 -1.58
N ILE A 119 11.15 14.81 -2.64
CA ILE A 119 11.61 15.24 -3.98
C ILE A 119 12.31 16.62 -3.93
N ALA A 120 11.84 17.52 -3.05
CA ALA A 120 12.45 18.84 -2.87
C ALA A 120 13.81 18.76 -2.16
N SER A 121 14.01 17.83 -1.23
CA SER A 121 15.31 17.58 -0.58
C SER A 121 16.31 17.04 -1.59
N ILE A 122 15.91 16.06 -2.39
CA ILE A 122 16.73 15.46 -3.44
C ILE A 122 17.18 16.54 -4.45
N ALA A 123 16.24 17.40 -4.89
CA ALA A 123 16.58 18.50 -5.81
C ALA A 123 17.64 19.46 -5.23
N ARG A 124 17.52 19.80 -3.93
CA ARG A 124 18.49 20.66 -3.24
C ARG A 124 19.85 19.98 -3.07
N ALA A 125 19.88 18.69 -2.75
CA ALA A 125 21.12 17.93 -2.62
C ALA A 125 21.87 17.85 -3.97
N LEU A 126 21.19 17.47 -5.05
CA LEU A 126 21.78 17.41 -6.40
C LEU A 126 22.32 18.79 -6.85
N ARG A 127 21.61 19.87 -6.52
CA ARG A 127 22.06 21.24 -6.81
C ARG A 127 23.28 21.63 -5.97
N ALA A 128 23.28 21.33 -4.68
CA ALA A 128 24.40 21.64 -3.78
C ALA A 128 25.70 20.94 -4.21
N GLU A 129 25.58 19.71 -4.70
CA GLU A 129 26.68 18.90 -5.21
C GLU A 129 27.08 19.27 -6.67
N LYS A 130 26.42 20.26 -7.26
CA LYS A 130 26.68 20.72 -8.65
C LYS A 130 26.56 19.57 -9.67
N ILE A 131 25.59 18.70 -9.51
CA ILE A 131 25.27 17.67 -10.49
C ILE A 131 24.50 18.33 -11.64
N PRO A 132 24.95 18.19 -12.90
CA PRO A 132 24.31 18.85 -14.04
C PRO A 132 22.87 18.33 -14.26
N ILE A 133 21.98 19.26 -14.62
CA ILE A 133 20.61 18.90 -15.03
C ILE A 133 20.65 18.11 -16.35
N PRO A 134 19.62 17.30 -16.67
CA PRO A 134 19.60 16.50 -17.90
C PRO A 134 19.94 17.27 -19.19
N SER A 135 19.45 18.49 -19.32
CA SER A 135 19.72 19.31 -20.51
C SER A 135 21.19 19.73 -20.61
N GLU A 136 21.84 20.07 -19.49
CA GLU A 136 23.26 20.39 -19.45
C GLU A 136 24.12 19.15 -19.68
N HIS A 137 23.78 18.02 -19.09
CA HIS A 137 24.47 16.75 -19.31
C HIS A 137 24.45 16.38 -20.80
N TRP A 138 23.29 16.41 -21.46
CA TRP A 138 23.20 16.13 -22.90
C TRP A 138 24.00 17.11 -23.75
N LYS A 139 24.02 18.40 -23.39
CA LYS A 139 24.82 19.39 -24.07
C LYS A 139 26.31 19.07 -23.94
N ARG A 140 26.78 18.68 -22.76
CA ARG A 140 28.18 18.29 -22.52
C ARG A 140 28.64 17.12 -23.38
N ILE A 141 27.79 16.11 -23.55
CA ILE A 141 28.09 14.92 -24.36
C ILE A 141 27.76 15.09 -25.85
N GLY A 142 27.30 16.28 -26.28
CA GLY A 142 26.96 16.56 -27.68
C GLY A 142 25.67 15.86 -28.15
N ALA A 143 24.80 15.42 -27.25
CA ALA A 143 23.52 14.84 -27.59
C ALA A 143 22.46 15.90 -27.96
N PRO A 144 21.44 15.57 -28.79
CA PRO A 144 20.40 16.52 -29.17
C PRO A 144 19.61 17.05 -27.98
N VAL A 145 19.61 18.35 -27.77
CA VAL A 145 18.85 19.02 -26.70
C VAL A 145 17.66 19.76 -27.27
N ARG A 146 16.45 19.52 -26.76
CA ARG A 146 15.22 20.19 -27.22
C ARG A 146 15.17 21.68 -26.86
N SER A 147 15.73 22.05 -25.71
CA SER A 147 15.77 23.43 -25.23
C SER A 147 17.02 23.63 -24.36
N ALA A 148 17.85 24.58 -24.75
CA ALA A 148 19.05 24.98 -24.00
C ALA A 148 18.79 26.23 -23.13
N LYS A 149 17.52 26.65 -22.96
CA LYS A 149 17.20 27.86 -22.19
C LYS A 149 17.07 27.50 -20.70
N TYR A 150 18.18 27.54 -19.99
CA TYR A 150 18.24 27.49 -18.53
C TYR A 150 19.31 28.48 -18.06
N THR A 151 19.08 29.09 -16.91
CA THR A 151 19.99 30.10 -16.33
C THR A 151 21.06 29.45 -15.45
N ASP A 152 20.72 28.32 -14.79
CA ASP A 152 21.61 27.60 -13.88
C ASP A 152 21.69 26.13 -14.32
N PRO A 153 22.91 25.65 -14.71
CA PRO A 153 23.11 24.26 -15.16
C PRO A 153 22.89 23.18 -14.08
N TYR A 154 22.76 23.59 -12.82
CA TYR A 154 22.57 22.71 -11.68
C TYR A 154 21.19 22.85 -11.02
N ALA A 155 20.29 23.65 -11.61
CA ALA A 155 18.96 23.91 -11.05
C ALA A 155 17.98 22.75 -11.26
N TRP A 156 18.16 21.67 -10.51
CA TRP A 156 17.23 20.57 -10.51
C TRP A 156 15.85 21.01 -10.02
N SER A 157 14.83 20.78 -10.84
CA SER A 157 13.44 21.05 -10.46
C SER A 157 12.76 19.79 -9.90
N THR A 158 11.83 20.00 -8.99
CA THR A 158 10.97 18.89 -8.46
C THR A 158 10.17 18.23 -9.58
N THR A 159 9.83 18.97 -10.62
CA THR A 159 9.14 18.46 -11.81
C THR A 159 10.01 17.48 -12.58
N THR A 160 11.28 17.81 -12.81
CA THR A 160 12.24 16.92 -13.51
C THR A 160 12.41 15.61 -12.76
N ILE A 161 12.63 15.66 -11.45
CA ILE A 161 12.75 14.46 -10.60
C ILE A 161 11.45 13.65 -10.63
N SER A 162 10.30 14.30 -10.52
CA SER A 162 8.99 13.62 -10.61
C SER A 162 8.78 12.93 -11.97
N TYR A 163 9.27 13.52 -13.06
CA TYR A 163 9.24 12.87 -14.39
C TYR A 163 10.16 11.66 -14.45
N ILE A 164 11.36 11.74 -13.87
CA ILE A 164 12.28 10.59 -13.80
C ILE A 164 11.60 9.45 -13.03
N LEU A 165 11.09 9.70 -11.84
CA LEU A 165 10.48 8.70 -10.98
C LEU A 165 9.24 8.01 -11.59
N LYS A 166 8.55 8.63 -12.55
CA LYS A 166 7.33 8.11 -13.20
C LYS A 166 7.58 7.34 -14.50
N ARG A 167 8.84 7.17 -14.89
CA ARG A 167 9.17 6.55 -16.18
C ARG A 167 9.40 5.05 -16.06
N PRO A 168 8.52 4.20 -16.59
CA PRO A 168 8.68 2.75 -16.56
C PRO A 168 9.87 2.28 -17.40
N GLU A 169 10.41 3.12 -18.30
CA GLU A 169 11.56 2.77 -19.10
C GLU A 169 12.79 2.40 -18.27
N TYR A 170 12.89 2.89 -17.04
CA TYR A 170 14.01 2.55 -16.15
C TYR A 170 14.01 1.10 -15.67
N THR A 171 12.87 0.40 -15.76
CA THR A 171 12.76 -1.05 -15.47
C THR A 171 13.03 -1.96 -16.68
N GLY A 172 13.48 -1.38 -17.79
CA GLY A 172 13.71 -2.15 -19.01
C GLY A 172 12.51 -2.22 -19.96
N ARG A 173 11.39 -1.58 -19.62
CA ARG A 173 10.16 -1.53 -20.43
C ARG A 173 10.23 -0.39 -21.43
N LYS A 174 9.99 -0.70 -22.69
CA LYS A 174 9.88 0.32 -23.73
C LYS A 174 8.41 0.65 -23.96
N VAL A 175 8.01 1.88 -23.62
CA VAL A 175 6.62 2.33 -23.76
C VAL A 175 6.51 3.38 -24.85
N LEU A 176 5.77 3.05 -25.89
CA LEU A 176 5.52 3.91 -27.06
C LEU A 176 4.05 4.35 -27.10
N GLY A 177 3.79 5.43 -27.82
CA GLY A 177 2.40 5.90 -28.00
C GLY A 177 1.80 6.59 -26.77
N LYS A 178 2.59 7.14 -25.84
CA LYS A 178 2.10 7.82 -24.61
C LYS A 178 1.22 9.05 -24.88
N THR A 179 1.27 9.60 -26.08
CA THR A 179 0.46 10.76 -26.51
C THR A 179 0.04 10.60 -27.96
N VAL A 180 -1.18 11.03 -28.28
CA VAL A 180 -1.69 11.08 -29.64
C VAL A 180 -2.08 12.52 -30.00
N CYS A 181 -1.74 12.94 -31.22
CA CYS A 181 -2.21 14.21 -31.75
C CYS A 181 -3.64 14.01 -32.30
N GLU A 182 -4.63 14.60 -31.66
CA GLU A 182 -6.04 14.46 -32.07
C GLU A 182 -6.33 15.29 -33.32
N ASN A 183 -5.95 16.54 -33.29
CA ASN A 183 -6.21 17.47 -34.37
C ASN A 183 -4.91 18.06 -34.94
N TYR A 184 -4.71 17.86 -36.25
CA TYR A 184 -3.52 18.36 -36.94
C TYR A 184 -3.49 19.90 -37.10
N LYS A 185 -4.68 20.56 -37.08
CA LYS A 185 -4.79 22.03 -37.19
C LYS A 185 -4.37 22.69 -35.86
N THR A 186 -5.02 22.33 -34.76
CA THR A 186 -4.79 22.91 -33.44
C THR A 186 -3.56 22.33 -32.74
N LYS A 187 -3.03 21.20 -33.26
CA LYS A 187 -1.95 20.41 -32.64
C LYS A 187 -2.27 19.96 -31.21
N SER A 188 -3.57 19.86 -30.89
CA SER A 188 -4.01 19.34 -29.60
C SER A 188 -3.53 17.90 -29.41
N THR A 189 -2.94 17.62 -28.24
CA THR A 189 -2.43 16.30 -27.89
C THR A 189 -3.14 15.79 -26.65
N ARG A 190 -3.54 14.50 -26.69
CA ARG A 190 -4.09 13.78 -25.57
C ARG A 190 -3.09 12.73 -25.07
N LYS A 191 -3.08 12.50 -23.75
CA LYS A 191 -2.43 11.31 -23.19
C LYS A 191 -3.27 10.09 -23.52
N THR A 192 -2.61 9.02 -23.93
CA THR A 192 -3.24 7.72 -24.19
C THR A 192 -3.49 6.98 -22.89
N ALA A 193 -4.57 6.19 -22.86
CA ALA A 193 -4.78 5.23 -21.78
C ALA A 193 -3.72 4.11 -21.84
N PRO A 194 -3.43 3.40 -20.74
CA PRO A 194 -2.43 2.32 -20.75
C PRO A 194 -2.70 1.26 -21.82
N GLU A 195 -3.95 0.94 -22.08
CA GLU A 195 -4.40 -0.05 -23.06
C GLU A 195 -4.14 0.38 -24.53
N GLU A 196 -4.01 1.69 -24.77
CA GLU A 196 -3.69 2.28 -26.08
C GLU A 196 -2.18 2.35 -26.34
N GLN A 197 -1.35 2.01 -25.33
CA GLN A 197 0.10 2.12 -25.41
C GLN A 197 0.72 0.81 -25.89
N TYR A 198 1.80 0.92 -26.62
CA TYR A 198 2.60 -0.22 -27.05
C TYR A 198 3.73 -0.44 -26.03
N ILE A 199 3.68 -1.55 -25.30
CA ILE A 199 4.62 -1.90 -24.24
C ILE A 199 5.42 -3.11 -24.69
N PHE A 200 6.75 -3.01 -24.58
CA PHE A 200 7.69 -4.09 -24.88
C PHE A 200 8.61 -4.28 -23.68
N ASP A 201 8.56 -5.44 -23.07
CA ASP A 201 9.38 -5.79 -21.91
C ASP A 201 10.76 -6.31 -22.33
N GLY A 202 11.80 -5.92 -21.60
CA GLY A 202 13.17 -6.42 -21.81
C GLY A 202 13.91 -5.86 -23.03
N GLU A 203 13.32 -4.93 -23.79
CA GLU A 203 13.98 -4.33 -24.96
C GLU A 203 14.98 -3.20 -24.64
N ILE A 204 14.99 -2.73 -23.39
CA ILE A 204 15.88 -1.67 -22.90
C ILE A 204 16.65 -2.23 -21.71
N PRO A 205 17.97 -1.97 -21.57
CA PRO A 205 18.69 -2.37 -20.38
C PRO A 205 18.13 -1.64 -19.15
N ALA A 206 17.79 -2.36 -18.08
CA ALA A 206 17.22 -1.77 -16.87
C ALA A 206 18.29 -0.98 -16.10
N ILE A 207 17.95 0.22 -15.62
CA ILE A 207 18.77 1.04 -14.71
C ILE A 207 18.36 0.78 -13.25
N VAL A 208 17.08 0.54 -13.01
CA VAL A 208 16.48 0.32 -11.71
C VAL A 208 15.70 -1.00 -11.78
N ASP A 209 15.80 -1.81 -10.74
CA ASP A 209 15.00 -3.02 -10.62
C ASP A 209 13.50 -2.68 -10.45
N GLU A 210 12.66 -3.63 -10.86
CA GLU A 210 11.20 -3.45 -10.86
C GLU A 210 10.65 -3.26 -9.44
N GLU A 211 11.29 -3.85 -8.45
CA GLU A 211 10.89 -3.77 -7.05
C GLU A 211 11.09 -2.36 -6.49
N THR A 212 12.28 -1.80 -6.68
CA THR A 212 12.57 -0.41 -6.31
C THR A 212 11.62 0.55 -7.01
N TRP A 213 11.35 0.34 -8.30
CA TRP A 213 10.42 1.17 -9.06
C TRP A 213 8.99 1.07 -8.50
N ASN A 214 8.46 -0.13 -8.24
CA ASN A 214 7.14 -0.36 -7.68
C ASN A 214 7.01 0.27 -6.28
N THR A 215 8.03 0.12 -5.44
CA THR A 215 8.09 0.76 -4.11
C THR A 215 7.98 2.28 -4.23
N VAL A 216 8.73 2.88 -5.15
CA VAL A 216 8.68 4.33 -5.41
C VAL A 216 7.30 4.75 -5.92
N GLN A 217 6.66 4.00 -6.86
CA GLN A 217 5.30 4.34 -7.32
C GLN A 217 4.29 4.32 -6.18
N ARG A 218 4.35 3.32 -5.30
CA ARG A 218 3.52 3.22 -4.10
C ARG A 218 3.73 4.41 -3.17
N LEU A 219 4.98 4.77 -2.89
CA LEU A 219 5.32 5.93 -2.05
C LEU A 219 4.84 7.25 -2.67
N MET A 220 4.96 7.42 -3.98
CA MET A 220 4.47 8.60 -4.70
C MET A 220 2.94 8.68 -4.76
N GLY A 221 2.25 7.55 -4.83
CA GLY A 221 0.79 7.46 -4.79
C GLY A 221 0.21 7.85 -3.42
N THR A 222 1.01 7.72 -2.37
CA THR A 222 0.62 8.12 -1.02
C THR A 222 0.81 9.62 -0.83
N LYS A 223 -0.28 10.40 -0.81
CA LYS A 223 -0.24 11.85 -0.56
C LYS A 223 0.16 12.13 0.88
N ARG A 224 1.46 12.22 1.14
CA ARG A 224 2.00 12.63 2.45
C ARG A 224 2.00 14.15 2.52
N ARG A 225 0.92 14.75 3.05
CA ARG A 225 0.91 16.18 3.38
C ARG A 225 1.40 16.34 4.80
N ALA A 226 2.53 17.01 5.00
CA ALA A 226 2.94 17.44 6.33
C ALA A 226 1.87 18.40 6.90
N PRO A 227 1.52 18.28 8.20
CA PRO A 227 0.68 19.27 8.85
C PRO A 227 1.29 20.66 8.72
N LYS A 228 0.47 21.71 8.51
CA LYS A 228 0.95 23.10 8.31
C LYS A 228 1.89 23.64 9.41
N ARG A 229 1.88 23.01 10.60
CA ARG A 229 2.69 23.38 11.77
C ARG A 229 3.90 22.48 12.02
N GLN A 230 4.10 21.42 11.22
CA GLN A 230 5.23 20.49 11.37
C GLN A 230 5.96 20.34 10.03
N ASN A 231 7.28 20.53 10.03
CA ASN A 231 8.10 20.44 8.83
C ASN A 231 8.31 19.00 8.32
N THR A 232 7.93 17.99 9.09
CA THR A 232 8.12 16.58 8.74
C THR A 232 6.81 15.79 8.87
N SER A 233 6.47 15.02 7.85
CA SER A 233 5.40 14.03 7.94
C SER A 233 5.90 12.79 8.69
N ASN A 234 5.05 12.20 9.57
CA ASN A 234 5.39 10.94 10.21
C ASN A 234 5.59 9.83 9.16
N ARG A 235 6.64 9.01 9.33
CA ARG A 235 7.05 7.95 8.38
C ARG A 235 6.00 6.86 8.15
N LEU A 236 5.09 6.65 9.10
CA LEU A 236 3.96 5.71 8.98
C LEU A 236 2.76 6.28 8.21
N THR A 237 2.78 7.58 7.86
CA THR A 237 1.65 8.21 7.17
C THR A 237 1.38 7.55 5.82
N GLY A 238 0.14 7.07 5.65
CA GLY A 238 -0.34 6.44 4.43
C GLY A 238 -0.18 4.92 4.38
N LEU A 239 0.46 4.32 5.40
CA LEU A 239 0.57 2.86 5.55
C LEU A 239 -0.54 2.26 6.41
N LEU A 240 -1.20 3.06 7.28
CA LEU A 240 -2.16 2.59 8.26
C LEU A 240 -3.60 2.73 7.76
N TYR A 241 -4.38 1.67 7.91
CA TYR A 241 -5.78 1.58 7.46
C TYR A 241 -6.67 1.12 8.61
N CYS A 242 -7.91 1.58 8.62
CA CYS A 242 -8.94 1.13 9.56
C CYS A 242 -9.52 -0.21 9.10
N ALA A 243 -9.65 -1.17 10.02
CA ALA A 243 -10.23 -2.48 9.73
C ALA A 243 -11.71 -2.39 9.32
N ASP A 244 -12.48 -1.51 9.96
CA ASP A 244 -13.93 -1.45 9.79
C ASP A 244 -14.35 -0.68 8.55
N CYS A 245 -13.77 0.52 8.31
CA CYS A 245 -14.19 1.37 7.20
C CYS A 245 -13.21 1.43 6.03
N GLY A 246 -12.05 0.78 6.11
CA GLY A 246 -11.00 0.77 5.09
C GLY A 246 -10.30 2.12 4.87
N ALA A 247 -10.68 3.17 5.59
CA ALA A 247 -10.10 4.50 5.43
C ALA A 247 -8.69 4.57 6.05
N LYS A 248 -7.83 5.43 5.49
CA LYS A 248 -6.50 5.66 6.05
C LYS A 248 -6.58 6.33 7.42
N LEU A 249 -5.70 5.92 8.33
CA LEU A 249 -5.52 6.63 9.58
C LEU A 249 -4.70 7.90 9.34
N THR A 250 -5.08 8.98 10.04
CA THR A 250 -4.40 10.26 9.98
C THR A 250 -3.56 10.46 11.23
N HIS A 251 -2.34 10.95 11.04
CA HIS A 251 -1.44 11.31 12.12
C HIS A 251 -2.00 12.51 12.90
N ARG A 252 -2.00 12.41 14.22
CA ARG A 252 -2.32 13.46 15.15
C ARG A 252 -1.14 13.67 16.09
N SER A 253 -0.67 14.90 16.17
CA SER A 253 0.32 15.30 17.16
C SER A 253 -0.08 16.64 17.74
N SER A 254 0.00 16.79 19.05
CA SER A 254 -0.15 18.05 19.75
C SER A 254 1.15 18.37 20.48
N LEU A 255 1.68 19.56 20.20
CA LEU A 255 2.88 20.08 20.84
C LEU A 255 2.45 21.12 21.87
N VAL A 256 2.69 20.86 23.15
CA VAL A 256 2.48 21.83 24.22
C VAL A 256 3.80 21.98 24.97
N GLN A 257 4.29 23.22 25.06
CA GLN A 257 5.57 23.56 25.72
C GLN A 257 6.76 22.72 25.25
N GLY A 258 6.83 22.43 23.92
CA GLY A 258 7.92 21.65 23.31
C GLY A 258 7.86 20.14 23.53
N LYS A 259 6.86 19.62 24.24
CA LYS A 259 6.63 18.18 24.41
C LYS A 259 5.45 17.71 23.56
N TYR A 260 5.59 16.56 22.89
CA TYR A 260 4.48 15.87 22.24
C TYR A 260 3.58 15.24 23.31
N LEU A 261 2.37 15.79 23.50
CA LEU A 261 1.38 15.27 24.43
C LEU A 261 0.57 14.11 23.84
N ASP A 262 0.42 14.09 22.51
CA ASP A 262 -0.40 13.11 21.82
C ASP A 262 0.20 12.87 20.42
N ASP A 263 1.01 11.82 20.29
CA ASP A 263 1.57 11.37 19.01
C ASP A 263 0.94 10.03 18.66
N ALA A 264 -0.09 10.07 17.82
CA ALA A 264 -0.92 8.91 17.54
C ALA A 264 -1.54 8.96 16.13
N PHE A 265 -2.07 7.84 15.69
CA PHE A 265 -2.87 7.72 14.50
C PHE A 265 -4.35 7.48 14.85
N VAL A 266 -5.25 8.11 14.10
CA VAL A 266 -6.70 8.04 14.30
C VAL A 266 -7.38 7.83 12.96
N CYS A 267 -8.47 7.06 12.94
CA CYS A 267 -9.28 6.84 11.73
C CYS A 267 -9.76 8.18 11.13
N SER A 268 -9.51 8.37 9.84
CA SER A 268 -9.90 9.60 9.15
C SER A 268 -11.42 9.77 9.03
N SER A 269 -12.16 8.66 8.82
CA SER A 269 -13.62 8.69 8.73
C SER A 269 -14.26 9.11 10.04
N TYR A 270 -13.80 8.55 11.17
CA TYR A 270 -14.23 8.97 12.50
C TYR A 270 -13.93 10.46 12.75
N ARG A 271 -12.72 10.90 12.43
CA ARG A 271 -12.30 12.29 12.68
C ARG A 271 -13.03 13.31 11.83
N GLN A 272 -13.40 12.95 10.59
CA GLN A 272 -14.05 13.85 9.63
C GLN A 272 -15.57 13.65 9.56
N LEU A 273 -16.12 12.70 10.32
CA LEU A 273 -17.54 12.32 10.31
C LEU A 273 -18.06 12.00 8.90
N THR A 274 -17.21 11.39 8.07
CA THR A 274 -17.55 11.06 6.67
C THR A 274 -18.25 9.71 6.52
N ARG A 275 -18.09 8.82 7.48
CA ARG A 275 -18.73 7.49 7.55
C ARG A 275 -18.94 7.13 9.00
N ASP A 276 -19.92 6.27 9.28
CA ASP A 276 -20.08 5.63 10.58
C ASP A 276 -18.85 4.73 10.84
N CYS A 277 -18.05 5.12 11.82
CA CYS A 277 -16.88 4.38 12.26
C CYS A 277 -16.57 4.76 13.71
N THR A 278 -16.00 3.83 14.46
CA THR A 278 -15.57 4.05 15.84
C THR A 278 -14.14 4.61 15.90
N MET A 279 -13.70 5.01 17.09
CA MET A 279 -12.39 5.60 17.29
C MET A 279 -11.29 4.53 17.25
N HIS A 280 -10.68 4.35 16.08
CA HIS A 280 -9.46 3.57 15.92
C HIS A 280 -8.26 4.47 16.24
N TYR A 281 -7.77 4.39 17.47
CA TYR A 281 -6.66 5.20 17.98
C TYR A 281 -5.49 4.30 18.37
N ILE A 282 -4.29 4.63 17.89
CA ILE A 282 -3.07 3.93 18.25
C ILE A 282 -1.90 4.91 18.39
N PRO A 283 -1.15 4.89 19.53
CA PRO A 283 0.07 5.68 19.70
C PRO A 283 1.14 5.29 18.68
N THR A 284 1.84 6.28 18.12
CA THR A 284 2.91 6.08 17.13
C THR A 284 3.99 5.14 17.63
N ALA A 285 4.48 5.34 18.85
CA ALA A 285 5.53 4.50 19.44
C ALA A 285 5.13 3.03 19.57
N LYS A 286 3.86 2.75 19.94
CA LYS A 286 3.35 1.37 20.01
C LYS A 286 3.24 0.73 18.63
N MET A 287 2.82 1.50 17.63
CA MET A 287 2.75 1.02 16.25
C MET A 287 4.15 0.71 15.70
N GLU A 288 5.10 1.60 15.90
CA GLU A 288 6.49 1.38 15.45
C GLU A 288 7.11 0.15 16.12
N ALA A 289 6.89 -0.02 17.43
CA ALA A 289 7.36 -1.19 18.15
C ALA A 289 6.72 -2.49 17.63
N ALA A 290 5.40 -2.49 17.36
CA ALA A 290 4.72 -3.65 16.81
C ALA A 290 5.21 -4.03 15.39
N ILE A 291 5.44 -3.03 14.54
CA ILE A 291 6.00 -3.25 13.20
C ILE A 291 7.42 -3.81 13.29
N LEU A 292 8.27 -3.22 14.14
CA LEU A 292 9.63 -3.69 14.32
C LEU A 292 9.66 -5.14 14.82
N ALA A 293 8.87 -5.47 15.83
CA ALA A 293 8.76 -6.83 16.37
C ALA A 293 8.30 -7.83 15.30
N ALA A 294 7.34 -7.46 14.46
CA ALA A 294 6.88 -8.31 13.37
C ALA A 294 7.97 -8.56 12.32
N ILE A 295 8.71 -7.51 11.91
CA ILE A 295 9.83 -7.64 10.97
C ILE A 295 10.93 -8.51 11.57
N GLN A 296 11.31 -8.29 12.82
CA GLN A 296 12.33 -9.07 13.54
C GLN A 296 11.95 -10.55 13.59
N ARG A 297 10.71 -10.84 13.98
CA ARG A 297 10.19 -12.21 14.13
C ARG A 297 10.19 -12.95 12.81
N VAL A 298 9.65 -12.34 11.75
CA VAL A 298 9.60 -12.95 10.42
C VAL A 298 11.02 -13.10 9.84
N SER A 299 11.88 -12.09 9.95
CA SER A 299 13.24 -12.15 9.45
C SER A 299 14.08 -13.21 10.17
N TRP A 300 13.91 -13.35 11.48
CA TRP A 300 14.55 -14.42 12.24
C TRP A 300 14.09 -15.81 11.77
N TYR A 301 12.76 -15.96 11.59
CA TYR A 301 12.17 -17.21 11.12
C TYR A 301 12.68 -17.61 9.74
N VAL A 302 12.69 -16.67 8.79
CA VAL A 302 13.21 -16.90 7.43
C VAL A 302 14.68 -17.34 7.46
N ARG A 303 15.51 -16.73 8.30
CA ARG A 303 16.95 -17.06 8.37
C ARG A 303 17.25 -18.41 8.99
N HIS A 304 16.44 -18.86 9.93
CA HIS A 304 16.70 -20.10 10.67
C HIS A 304 15.89 -21.29 10.17
N ASN A 305 14.78 -21.03 9.49
CA ASN A 305 13.82 -22.04 9.04
C ASN A 305 13.37 -21.80 7.60
N GLU A 306 14.30 -21.48 6.69
CA GLU A 306 13.99 -21.09 5.30
C GLU A 306 13.15 -22.14 4.57
N ALA A 307 13.48 -23.41 4.71
CA ALA A 307 12.74 -24.51 4.05
C ALA A 307 11.28 -24.58 4.53
N GLU A 308 11.06 -24.49 5.84
CA GLU A 308 9.71 -24.48 6.43
C GLU A 308 8.94 -23.21 6.05
N PHE A 309 9.62 -22.06 6.00
CA PHE A 309 9.03 -20.81 5.53
C PHE A 309 8.52 -20.92 4.09
N ILE A 310 9.37 -21.43 3.17
CA ILE A 310 9.00 -21.62 1.77
C ILE A 310 7.79 -22.56 1.65
N GLU A 311 7.77 -23.66 2.42
CA GLU A 311 6.67 -24.62 2.41
C GLU A 311 5.36 -23.97 2.91
N ARG A 312 5.39 -23.22 4.00
CA ARG A 312 4.23 -22.52 4.54
C ARG A 312 3.68 -21.41 3.65
N VAL A 313 4.57 -20.64 3.02
CA VAL A 313 4.12 -19.63 2.05
C VAL A 313 3.47 -20.32 0.85
N ARG A 314 3.97 -21.50 0.46
CA ARG A 314 3.37 -22.34 -0.58
C ARG A 314 2.05 -22.98 -0.14
N GLU A 315 1.92 -23.41 1.12
CA GLU A 315 0.68 -23.95 1.67
C GLU A 315 -0.40 -22.87 1.78
N ALA A 316 -0.04 -21.66 2.20
CA ALA A 316 -0.93 -20.50 2.20
C ALA A 316 -1.36 -20.07 0.79
N SER A 317 -0.54 -20.40 -0.24
CA SER A 317 -0.81 -20.22 -1.67
C SER A 317 -1.29 -21.53 -2.30
N ASP A 318 -2.19 -22.27 -1.66
CA ASP A 318 -2.92 -23.46 -2.11
C ASP A 318 -2.10 -24.58 -2.79
N GLN A 319 -1.88 -25.71 -2.10
CA GLN A 319 -1.40 -26.97 -2.69
C GLN A 319 -2.26 -27.44 -3.89
N HIS A 320 -3.53 -27.01 -3.94
CA HIS A 320 -4.42 -27.20 -5.09
C HIS A 320 -3.92 -26.48 -6.36
N GLN A 321 -3.22 -25.34 -6.21
CA GLN A 321 -2.77 -24.54 -7.37
C GLN A 321 -1.59 -25.18 -8.10
N GLU A 322 -0.66 -25.87 -7.44
CA GLU A 322 0.47 -26.50 -8.14
C GLU A 322 0.01 -27.65 -9.05
N ASN A 323 -0.92 -28.46 -8.59
CA ASN A 323 -1.53 -29.53 -9.40
C ASN A 323 -2.40 -28.93 -10.51
N ALA A 324 -3.16 -27.87 -10.21
CA ALA A 324 -3.95 -27.13 -11.19
C ALA A 324 -3.05 -26.50 -12.29
N VAL A 325 -1.90 -25.93 -11.92
CA VAL A 325 -0.94 -25.38 -12.91
C VAL A 325 -0.35 -26.45 -13.81
N LYS A 326 -0.02 -27.64 -13.27
CA LYS A 326 0.40 -28.78 -14.09
C LYS A 326 -0.71 -29.20 -15.06
N GLU A 327 -1.94 -29.26 -14.58
CA GLU A 327 -3.13 -29.49 -15.44
C GLU A 327 -3.31 -28.40 -16.49
N TYR A 328 -3.21 -27.12 -16.10
CA TYR A 328 -3.33 -26.01 -17.04
C TYR A 328 -2.25 -26.05 -18.13
N ARG A 329 -1.00 -26.34 -17.80
CA ARG A 329 0.07 -26.54 -18.79
C ARG A 329 -0.24 -27.66 -19.79
N GLN A 330 -0.80 -28.78 -19.29
CA GLN A 330 -1.23 -29.86 -20.17
C GLN A 330 -2.44 -29.47 -21.04
N LYS A 331 -3.42 -28.76 -20.46
CA LYS A 331 -4.59 -28.25 -21.19
C LYS A 331 -4.18 -27.25 -22.27
N VAL A 332 -3.28 -26.31 -21.98
CA VAL A 332 -2.71 -25.37 -22.96
C VAL A 332 -2.02 -26.10 -24.09
N SER A 333 -1.16 -27.09 -23.78
CA SER A 333 -0.47 -27.87 -24.80
C SER A 333 -1.42 -28.66 -25.72
N LYS A 334 -2.47 -29.27 -25.14
CA LYS A 334 -3.50 -29.99 -25.91
C LYS A 334 -4.31 -29.03 -26.77
N ALA A 335 -4.75 -27.90 -26.20
CA ALA A 335 -5.54 -26.90 -26.92
C ALA A 335 -4.73 -26.27 -28.07
N GLN A 336 -3.46 -25.97 -27.87
CA GLN A 336 -2.57 -25.46 -28.93
C GLN A 336 -2.35 -26.47 -30.05
N ARG A 337 -2.26 -27.77 -29.73
CA ARG A 337 -2.20 -28.81 -30.78
C ARG A 337 -3.50 -28.86 -31.59
N ARG A 338 -4.64 -28.84 -30.88
CA ARG A 338 -5.96 -28.85 -31.52
C ARG A 338 -6.18 -27.62 -32.40
N TYR A 339 -5.78 -26.46 -31.93
CA TYR A 339 -5.82 -25.22 -32.69
C TYR A 339 -5.05 -25.31 -34.01
N LYS A 340 -3.81 -25.85 -33.98
CA LYS A 340 -3.00 -26.09 -35.19
C LYS A 340 -3.61 -27.14 -36.13
N GLU A 341 -4.27 -28.16 -35.58
CA GLU A 341 -5.01 -29.12 -36.38
C GLU A 341 -6.18 -28.47 -37.14
N LEU A 342 -6.93 -27.59 -36.44
CA LEU A 342 -8.01 -26.82 -37.04
C LEU A 342 -7.52 -25.90 -38.14
N ASP A 343 -6.40 -25.19 -37.94
CA ASP A 343 -5.78 -24.40 -39.02
C ASP A 343 -5.48 -25.25 -40.26
N GLY A 344 -4.98 -26.47 -40.08
CA GLY A 344 -4.75 -27.40 -41.17
C GLY A 344 -6.03 -27.89 -41.84
N LEU A 345 -7.10 -28.07 -41.05
CA LEU A 345 -8.42 -28.47 -41.58
C LEU A 345 -9.10 -27.31 -42.34
N VAL A 346 -9.05 -26.09 -41.79
CA VAL A 346 -9.57 -24.89 -42.48
C VAL A 346 -8.86 -24.69 -43.81
N LYS A 347 -7.54 -24.85 -43.88
CA LYS A 347 -6.80 -24.78 -45.16
C LYS A 347 -7.25 -25.82 -46.14
N LYS A 348 -7.41 -27.09 -45.74
CA LYS A 348 -7.91 -28.17 -46.58
C LYS A 348 -9.35 -27.94 -47.03
N LEU A 349 -10.17 -27.34 -46.16
CA LEU A 349 -11.55 -26.99 -46.47
C LEU A 349 -11.61 -25.93 -47.57
N TYR A 350 -10.77 -24.90 -47.51
CA TYR A 350 -10.62 -23.89 -48.56
C TYR A 350 -10.16 -24.50 -49.89
N GLU A 351 -9.13 -25.37 -49.86
CA GLU A 351 -8.61 -26.06 -51.03
C GLU A 351 -9.68 -27.00 -51.67
N GLY A 352 -10.46 -27.70 -50.84
CA GLY A 352 -11.53 -28.58 -51.26
C GLY A 352 -12.72 -27.85 -51.90
N ASN A 353 -13.07 -26.68 -51.34
CA ASN A 353 -14.13 -25.83 -51.90
C ASN A 353 -13.66 -25.21 -53.23
N ALA A 354 -12.45 -24.65 -53.32
CA ALA A 354 -11.88 -24.06 -54.53
C ALA A 354 -11.75 -25.06 -55.66
N THR A 355 -11.55 -26.36 -55.37
CA THR A 355 -11.50 -27.44 -56.38
C THR A 355 -12.85 -28.06 -56.68
N GLY A 356 -13.96 -27.54 -56.13
CA GLY A 356 -15.33 -28.02 -56.36
C GLY A 356 -15.66 -29.36 -55.67
N LYS A 357 -14.78 -29.91 -54.83
CA LYS A 357 -15.00 -31.16 -54.10
C LYS A 357 -15.95 -31.02 -52.92
N ILE A 358 -16.03 -29.81 -52.32
CA ILE A 358 -16.88 -29.51 -51.18
C ILE A 358 -17.92 -28.46 -51.62
N PRO A 359 -19.22 -28.77 -51.52
CA PRO A 359 -20.29 -27.80 -51.83
C PRO A 359 -20.30 -26.62 -50.88
N ASP A 360 -20.63 -25.41 -51.35
CA ASP A 360 -20.65 -24.17 -50.59
C ASP A 360 -21.44 -24.24 -49.28
N LYS A 361 -22.58 -24.95 -49.28
CA LYS A 361 -23.41 -25.15 -48.09
C LYS A 361 -22.65 -25.89 -46.96
N HIS A 362 -21.87 -26.91 -47.30
CA HIS A 362 -21.04 -27.64 -46.31
C HIS A 362 -19.81 -26.86 -45.93
N PHE A 363 -19.20 -26.13 -46.85
CA PHE A 363 -18.06 -25.25 -46.60
C PHE A 363 -18.42 -24.19 -45.57
N THR A 364 -19.49 -23.43 -45.76
CA THR A 364 -19.92 -22.36 -44.85
C THR A 364 -20.23 -22.88 -43.44
N ARG A 365 -20.90 -24.04 -43.33
CA ARG A 365 -21.23 -24.64 -42.04
C ARG A 365 -19.96 -25.11 -41.29
N LEU A 366 -19.10 -25.88 -41.95
CA LEU A 366 -17.88 -26.41 -41.34
C LEU A 366 -16.89 -25.30 -40.98
N LEU A 367 -16.81 -24.25 -41.79
CA LEU A 367 -15.97 -23.10 -41.49
C LEU A 367 -16.46 -22.40 -40.22
N ALA A 368 -17.76 -22.17 -40.07
CA ALA A 368 -18.33 -21.55 -38.86
C ALA A 368 -18.11 -22.43 -37.62
N GLU A 369 -18.25 -23.75 -37.72
CA GLU A 369 -17.96 -24.70 -36.62
C GLU A 369 -16.48 -24.64 -36.22
N TYR A 370 -15.55 -24.56 -37.17
CA TYR A 370 -14.11 -24.49 -36.87
C TYR A 370 -13.69 -23.13 -36.32
N ASP A 371 -14.27 -22.03 -36.81
CA ASP A 371 -14.01 -20.69 -36.32
C ASP A 371 -14.53 -20.54 -34.87
N GLU A 372 -15.69 -21.11 -34.52
CA GLU A 372 -16.24 -21.12 -33.18
C GLU A 372 -15.34 -21.95 -32.22
N GLU A 373 -14.94 -23.18 -32.65
CA GLU A 373 -14.00 -24.02 -31.86
C GLU A 373 -12.63 -23.31 -31.65
N GLN A 374 -12.12 -22.60 -32.65
CA GLN A 374 -10.88 -21.84 -32.53
C GLN A 374 -11.02 -20.70 -31.55
N ALA A 375 -12.11 -19.94 -31.57
CA ALA A 375 -12.38 -18.84 -30.65
C ALA A 375 -12.51 -19.32 -29.21
N GLU A 376 -13.17 -20.46 -28.96
CA GLU A 376 -13.26 -21.09 -27.64
C GLU A 376 -11.88 -21.54 -27.13
N LEU A 377 -11.07 -22.16 -27.99
CA LEU A 377 -9.73 -22.60 -27.65
C LEU A 377 -8.79 -21.42 -27.32
N GLU A 378 -8.88 -20.32 -28.09
CA GLU A 378 -8.10 -19.09 -27.81
C GLU A 378 -8.45 -18.50 -26.46
N ALA A 379 -9.75 -18.35 -26.16
CA ALA A 379 -10.21 -17.84 -24.87
C ALA A 379 -9.76 -18.73 -23.71
N ALA A 380 -9.86 -20.05 -23.85
CA ALA A 380 -9.42 -21.01 -22.84
C ALA A 380 -7.90 -20.99 -22.62
N ILE A 381 -7.10 -20.92 -23.69
CA ILE A 381 -5.64 -20.81 -23.63
C ILE A 381 -5.24 -19.53 -22.89
N ALA A 382 -5.85 -18.39 -23.23
CA ALA A 382 -5.56 -17.11 -22.56
C ALA A 382 -5.85 -17.17 -21.05
N GLN A 383 -6.99 -17.74 -20.67
CA GLN A 383 -7.36 -17.90 -19.26
C GLN A 383 -6.37 -18.80 -18.48
N TRP A 384 -5.98 -19.93 -19.06
CA TRP A 384 -5.03 -20.84 -18.40
C TRP A 384 -3.61 -20.26 -18.36
N GLN A 385 -3.20 -19.50 -19.36
CA GLN A 385 -1.91 -18.80 -19.36
C GLN A 385 -1.85 -17.72 -18.28
N GLU A 386 -2.91 -16.93 -18.13
CA GLU A 386 -3.02 -15.94 -17.05
C GLU A 386 -2.92 -16.58 -15.65
N ALA A 387 -3.58 -17.73 -15.43
CA ALA A 387 -3.48 -18.47 -14.17
C ALA A 387 -2.05 -18.99 -13.91
N ILE A 388 -1.35 -19.49 -14.94
CA ILE A 388 0.05 -19.94 -14.85
C ILE A 388 1.00 -18.77 -14.55
N GLU A 389 0.79 -17.62 -15.19
CA GLU A 389 1.60 -16.42 -14.98
C GLU A 389 1.41 -15.85 -13.55
N SER A 390 0.18 -15.81 -13.06
CA SER A 390 -0.13 -15.40 -11.69
C SER A 390 0.61 -16.28 -10.66
N TRP A 391 0.58 -17.60 -10.84
CA TRP A 391 1.27 -18.53 -9.95
C TRP A 391 2.81 -18.37 -9.99
N ASN A 392 3.40 -18.19 -11.18
CA ASN A 392 4.82 -17.93 -11.33
C ASN A 392 5.24 -16.62 -10.65
N ALA A 393 4.38 -15.59 -10.73
CA ALA A 393 4.61 -14.31 -10.07
C ALA A 393 4.63 -14.45 -8.53
N ASP A 394 3.76 -15.27 -7.95
CA ASP A 394 3.71 -15.49 -6.50
C ASP A 394 4.94 -16.25 -5.98
N ARG A 395 5.43 -17.24 -6.74
CA ARG A 395 6.69 -17.92 -6.43
C ARG A 395 7.88 -16.96 -6.44
N LEU A 396 7.95 -16.09 -7.44
CA LEU A 396 9.01 -15.10 -7.54
C LEU A 396 8.99 -14.09 -6.37
N LYS A 397 7.80 -13.80 -5.81
CA LYS A 397 7.65 -12.93 -4.64
C LYS A 397 8.29 -13.53 -3.38
N THR A 398 8.17 -14.84 -3.16
CA THR A 398 8.76 -15.52 -2.01
C THR A 398 10.29 -15.45 -2.05
N ASP A 399 10.88 -15.75 -3.21
CA ASP A 399 12.33 -15.67 -3.41
C ASP A 399 12.86 -14.25 -3.17
N LYS A 400 12.12 -13.23 -3.64
CA LYS A 400 12.42 -11.80 -3.41
C LYS A 400 12.36 -11.43 -1.94
N PHE A 401 11.42 -11.98 -1.17
CA PHE A 401 11.34 -11.70 0.26
C PHE A 401 12.54 -12.26 1.01
N ILE A 402 12.99 -13.47 0.66
CA ILE A 402 14.20 -14.08 1.23
C ILE A 402 15.44 -13.22 0.91
N GLU A 403 15.57 -12.77 -0.34
CA GLU A 403 16.63 -11.86 -0.75
C GLU A 403 16.59 -10.53 0.04
N LEU A 404 15.40 -9.95 0.22
CA LEU A 404 15.21 -8.74 1.02
C LEU A 404 15.66 -8.95 2.47
N VAL A 405 15.27 -10.05 3.13
CA VAL A 405 15.71 -10.39 4.49
C VAL A 405 17.22 -10.58 4.57
N SER A 406 17.84 -11.16 3.54
CA SER A 406 19.29 -11.40 3.50
C SER A 406 20.09 -10.11 3.36
N ARG A 407 19.54 -9.11 2.69
CA ARG A 407 20.16 -7.80 2.46
C ARG A 407 20.33 -6.98 3.74
N TYR A 408 19.41 -7.13 4.71
CA TYR A 408 19.49 -6.46 5.99
C TYR A 408 20.22 -7.34 7.01
N THR A 409 21.22 -6.79 7.70
CA THR A 409 21.97 -7.49 8.75
C THR A 409 21.56 -7.09 10.15
N ASP A 410 21.07 -5.86 10.31
CA ASP A 410 20.66 -5.28 11.58
C ASP A 410 19.17 -4.95 11.60
N PHE A 411 18.47 -5.46 12.59
CA PHE A 411 17.04 -5.24 12.85
C PHE A 411 16.82 -4.63 14.24
N SER A 412 17.81 -3.96 14.82
CA SER A 412 17.69 -3.35 16.16
C SER A 412 16.76 -2.16 16.18
N GLU A 413 16.74 -1.38 15.10
CA GLU A 413 15.91 -0.18 14.97
C GLU A 413 15.10 -0.18 13.65
N LEU A 414 13.86 0.32 13.74
CA LEU A 414 13.01 0.48 12.55
C LEU A 414 13.50 1.67 11.72
N THR A 415 14.13 1.40 10.58
CA THR A 415 14.54 2.44 9.64
C THR A 415 13.44 2.74 8.61
N THR A 416 13.48 3.92 8.00
CA THR A 416 12.51 4.27 6.94
C THR A 416 12.63 3.38 5.71
N PRO A 417 13.83 3.00 5.23
CA PRO A 417 13.96 2.00 4.17
C PRO A 417 13.32 0.66 4.53
N MET A 418 13.63 0.10 5.73
CA MET A 418 13.00 -1.14 6.18
C MET A 418 11.48 -1.05 6.16
N LEU A 419 10.91 0.04 6.69
CA LEU A 419 9.48 0.27 6.68
C LEU A 419 8.90 0.25 5.25
N ASN A 420 9.56 0.93 4.31
CA ASN A 420 9.10 1.03 2.93
C ASN A 420 9.28 -0.27 2.14
N GLU A 421 10.32 -1.05 2.40
CA GLU A 421 10.62 -2.30 1.71
C GLU A 421 9.88 -3.49 2.30
N PHE A 422 9.72 -3.59 3.64
CA PHE A 422 9.05 -4.72 4.27
C PHE A 422 7.53 -4.56 4.37
N ILE A 423 6.99 -3.34 4.56
CA ILE A 423 5.59 -3.13 4.89
C ILE A 423 4.78 -2.66 3.68
N GLU A 424 3.76 -3.42 3.31
CA GLU A 424 2.76 -3.03 2.32
C GLU A 424 1.71 -2.11 2.94
N LYS A 425 1.05 -2.58 3.99
CA LYS A 425 0.01 -1.87 4.74
C LYS A 425 -0.14 -2.46 6.13
N VAL A 426 -0.73 -1.70 7.02
CA VAL A 426 -1.10 -2.14 8.37
C VAL A 426 -2.58 -1.85 8.59
N VAL A 427 -3.34 -2.84 9.03
CA VAL A 427 -4.76 -2.72 9.33
C VAL A 427 -4.93 -2.68 10.85
N VAL A 428 -5.60 -1.64 11.34
CA VAL A 428 -5.79 -1.38 12.76
C VAL A 428 -7.25 -1.63 13.12
N HIS A 429 -7.49 -2.59 14.02
CA HIS A 429 -8.81 -2.91 14.54
C HIS A 429 -9.20 -1.99 15.69
N GLU A 430 -10.45 -2.04 16.12
CA GLU A 430 -10.91 -1.34 17.31
C GLU A 430 -10.23 -1.90 18.56
N GLY A 431 -9.90 -1.02 19.49
CA GLY A 431 -9.28 -1.44 20.76
C GLY A 431 -10.32 -1.79 21.79
N GLU A 432 -10.22 -2.98 22.37
CA GLU A 432 -11.08 -3.50 23.43
C GLU A 432 -10.51 -3.20 24.82
N GLY A 433 -11.37 -2.93 25.80
CA GLY A 433 -10.96 -2.62 27.18
C GLY A 433 -10.65 -1.16 27.44
N ARG A 434 -10.29 -0.82 28.67
CA ARG A 434 -9.96 0.56 29.13
C ARG A 434 -8.65 0.60 29.90
N GLY A 435 -7.94 1.70 29.79
CA GLY A 435 -6.69 1.94 30.54
C GLY A 435 -5.61 0.90 30.20
N ASN A 436 -4.99 0.30 31.21
CA ASN A 436 -3.89 -0.66 31.05
C ASN A 436 -4.33 -2.03 30.52
N SER A 437 -5.63 -2.35 30.58
CA SER A 437 -6.18 -3.60 30.04
C SER A 437 -6.60 -3.50 28.57
N ARG A 438 -6.38 -2.34 27.93
CA ARG A 438 -6.75 -2.16 26.52
C ARG A 438 -5.86 -3.03 25.62
N ARG A 439 -6.52 -3.92 24.87
CA ARG A 439 -5.92 -4.74 23.82
C ARG A 439 -6.40 -4.24 22.46
N GLN A 440 -5.55 -4.31 21.46
CA GLN A 440 -5.88 -3.88 20.10
C GLN A 440 -5.20 -4.82 19.11
N ARG A 441 -5.98 -5.40 18.21
CA ARG A 441 -5.47 -6.23 17.14
C ARG A 441 -4.93 -5.37 16.01
N ILE A 442 -3.80 -5.79 15.44
CA ILE A 442 -3.13 -5.12 14.33
C ILE A 442 -2.72 -6.21 13.34
N ASP A 443 -3.18 -6.09 12.10
CA ASP A 443 -2.77 -7.00 11.03
C ASP A 443 -1.72 -6.30 10.19
N ILE A 444 -0.52 -6.86 10.12
CA ILE A 444 0.62 -6.30 9.39
C ILE A 444 0.80 -7.10 8.09
N TYR A 445 0.66 -6.42 6.96
CA TYR A 445 0.87 -6.99 5.64
C TYR A 445 2.27 -6.66 5.18
N LEU A 446 3.06 -7.71 4.95
CA LEU A 446 4.42 -7.60 4.45
C LEU A 446 4.42 -7.60 2.91
N ASN A 447 5.34 -6.87 2.32
CA ASN A 447 5.56 -6.92 0.88
C ASN A 447 5.91 -8.34 0.46
N PHE A 448 5.39 -8.78 -0.69
CA PHE A 448 5.61 -10.09 -1.31
C PHE A 448 4.88 -11.27 -0.65
N ILE A 449 4.73 -11.32 0.69
CA ILE A 449 4.14 -12.47 1.41
C ILE A 449 2.81 -12.16 2.10
N GLY A 450 2.34 -10.91 2.06
CA GLY A 450 1.05 -10.50 2.64
C GLY A 450 1.01 -10.60 4.17
N ALA A 451 -0.13 -11.05 4.71
CA ALA A 451 -0.31 -11.25 6.16
C ALA A 451 0.25 -12.61 6.59
N PHE A 452 1.57 -12.72 6.69
CA PHE A 452 2.23 -13.94 7.14
C PHE A 452 2.40 -13.94 8.66
N GLU A 453 1.92 -14.99 9.32
CA GLU A 453 2.10 -15.20 10.75
C GLU A 453 3.10 -16.33 11.02
N VAL A 454 4.15 -16.02 11.78
CA VAL A 454 5.12 -17.02 12.24
C VAL A 454 4.42 -17.97 13.22
N PRO A 455 4.64 -19.29 13.13
CA PRO A 455 4.04 -20.26 14.03
C PRO A 455 4.20 -19.92 15.50
N ALA A 456 3.15 -20.15 16.31
CA ALA A 456 3.15 -19.79 17.73
C ALA A 456 4.17 -20.58 18.57
N HIS A 457 4.58 -21.77 18.13
CA HIS A 457 5.59 -22.60 18.82
C HIS A 457 7.02 -22.10 18.62
N ILE A 458 7.23 -21.20 17.66
CA ILE A 458 8.54 -20.60 17.39
C ILE A 458 8.67 -19.33 18.21
N VAL A 459 9.54 -19.38 19.21
CA VAL A 459 9.87 -18.24 20.08
C VAL A 459 11.26 -17.76 19.70
N THR A 460 11.36 -16.50 19.32
CA THR A 460 12.64 -15.89 18.98
C THR A 460 13.46 -15.55 20.25
N PRO A 461 14.80 -15.55 20.18
CA PRO A 461 15.64 -15.14 21.32
C PRO A 461 15.27 -13.74 21.85
N MET A 462 14.81 -12.84 21.00
CA MET A 462 14.37 -11.50 21.38
C MET A 462 13.07 -11.52 22.19
N GLU A 463 12.12 -12.37 21.83
CA GLU A 463 10.88 -12.54 22.59
C GLU A 463 11.14 -13.11 23.98
N VAL A 464 12.08 -14.04 24.11
CA VAL A 464 12.53 -14.56 25.41
C VAL A 464 13.13 -13.46 26.27
N GLU A 465 14.01 -12.64 25.70
CA GLU A 465 14.65 -11.51 26.40
C GLU A 465 13.60 -10.45 26.81
N GLU A 466 12.65 -10.14 25.95
CA GLU A 466 11.59 -9.18 26.24
C GLU A 466 10.63 -9.72 27.31
N GLN A 467 10.27 -11.00 27.28
CA GLN A 467 9.48 -11.63 28.33
C GLN A 467 10.21 -11.58 29.67
N ARG A 468 11.52 -11.85 29.70
CA ARG A 468 12.35 -11.73 30.92
C ARG A 468 12.33 -10.32 31.44
N ARG A 469 12.57 -9.31 30.59
CA ARG A 469 12.54 -7.90 30.98
C ARG A 469 11.17 -7.46 31.50
N GLN A 470 10.08 -7.90 30.86
CA GLN A 470 8.73 -7.61 31.33
C GLN A 470 8.44 -8.23 32.70
N GLN A 471 8.92 -9.46 32.94
CA GLN A 471 8.81 -10.12 34.25
C GLN A 471 9.62 -9.38 35.34
N GLU A 472 10.84 -8.97 35.01
CA GLU A 472 11.68 -8.18 35.92
C GLU A 472 11.04 -6.82 36.27
N GLU A 473 10.49 -6.12 35.27
CA GLU A 473 9.80 -4.84 35.46
C GLU A 473 8.51 -5.00 36.27
N GLN A 474 7.76 -6.08 36.05
CA GLN A 474 6.56 -6.38 36.81
C GLN A 474 6.91 -6.72 38.28
N ALA A 475 7.93 -7.52 38.49
CA ALA A 475 8.43 -7.82 39.82
C ALA A 475 8.93 -6.57 40.55
N ALA A 476 9.62 -5.66 39.85
CA ALA A 476 10.06 -4.39 40.43
C ALA A 476 8.87 -3.48 40.80
N LYS A 477 7.83 -3.40 39.96
CA LYS A 477 6.60 -2.64 40.27
C LYS A 477 5.85 -3.23 41.46
N GLU A 478 5.77 -4.55 41.55
CA GLU A 478 5.14 -5.23 42.70
C GLU A 478 5.94 -5.00 43.99
N ALA A 479 7.29 -5.07 43.93
CA ALA A 479 8.17 -4.77 45.06
C ALA A 479 7.99 -3.34 45.54
N HIS A 480 8.01 -2.36 44.62
CA HIS A 480 7.78 -0.94 44.94
C HIS A 480 6.39 -0.69 45.54
N SER A 481 5.35 -1.34 44.96
CA SER A 481 3.99 -1.25 45.52
C SER A 481 3.88 -1.82 46.93
N LYS A 482 4.57 -2.94 47.22
CA LYS A 482 4.63 -3.55 48.56
C LYS A 482 5.37 -2.62 49.54
N GLU A 483 6.44 -1.99 49.10
CA GLU A 483 7.22 -1.03 49.92
C GLU A 483 6.40 0.22 50.26
N LEU A 484 5.70 0.81 49.25
CA LEU A 484 4.76 1.90 49.46
C LEU A 484 3.61 1.54 50.42
N ALA A 485 3.08 0.30 50.28
CA ALA A 485 2.04 -0.18 51.20
C ALA A 485 2.56 -0.31 52.65
N LYS A 486 3.78 -0.85 52.83
CA LYS A 486 4.45 -0.89 54.15
C LYS A 486 4.67 0.50 54.73
N ALA A 487 5.22 1.41 53.93
CA ALA A 487 5.45 2.79 54.39
C ALA A 487 4.14 3.51 54.78
N ARG A 488 3.06 3.31 54.02
CA ARG A 488 1.73 3.84 54.38
C ARG A 488 1.18 3.22 55.65
N GLU A 489 1.39 1.92 55.87
CA GLU A 489 0.95 1.24 57.08
C GLU A 489 1.76 1.71 58.30
N GLU A 490 3.07 1.88 58.20
CA GLU A 490 3.93 2.43 59.25
C GLU A 490 3.53 3.86 59.59
N LYS A 491 3.31 4.71 58.61
CA LYS A 491 2.82 6.07 58.79
C LYS A 491 1.49 6.07 59.56
N ARG A 492 0.54 5.21 59.14
CA ARG A 492 -0.76 5.06 59.80
C ARG A 492 -0.62 4.55 61.25
N LYS A 493 0.33 3.61 61.48
CA LYS A 493 0.63 3.13 62.84
C LYS A 493 1.25 4.24 63.70
N ALA A 494 2.14 5.05 63.15
CA ALA A 494 2.75 6.19 63.83
C ALA A 494 1.71 7.26 64.18
N GLU A 495 0.89 7.67 63.21
CA GLU A 495 -0.22 8.62 63.43
C GLU A 495 -1.21 8.13 64.50
N LYS A 496 -1.53 6.82 64.47
CA LYS A 496 -2.40 6.23 65.48
C LYS A 496 -1.75 6.22 66.88
N ARG A 497 -0.42 5.96 66.97
CA ARG A 497 0.32 6.04 68.24
C ARG A 497 0.35 7.47 68.77
N GLU A 498 0.64 8.43 67.92
CA GLU A 498 0.66 9.85 68.29
C GLU A 498 -0.73 10.33 68.74
N PHE A 499 -1.78 10.00 67.96
CA PHE A 499 -3.15 10.30 68.36
C PHE A 499 -3.53 9.70 69.71
N THR A 500 -3.12 8.43 69.96
CA THR A 500 -3.39 7.76 71.22
C THR A 500 -2.62 8.40 72.38
N ALA A 501 -1.35 8.85 72.17
CA ALA A 501 -0.56 9.57 73.15
C ALA A 501 -1.18 10.94 73.47
N ARG A 502 -1.59 11.71 72.46
CA ARG A 502 -2.29 13.01 72.63
C ARG A 502 -3.61 12.84 73.38
N LYS A 503 -4.37 11.77 73.06
CA LYS A 503 -5.60 11.42 73.77
C LYS A 503 -5.37 11.13 75.26
N LYS A 504 -4.34 10.35 75.57
CA LYS A 504 -3.97 10.04 76.98
C LYS A 504 -3.51 11.28 77.73
N ALA A 505 -2.84 12.23 77.10
CA ALA A 505 -2.38 13.48 77.63
C ALA A 505 -3.45 14.57 77.74
N GLY A 506 -4.67 14.35 77.29
CA GLY A 506 -5.76 15.33 77.28
C GLY A 506 -5.55 16.50 76.31
N LEU A 507 -4.68 16.31 75.28
CA LEU A 507 -4.25 17.35 74.35
C LEU A 507 -4.97 17.28 73.03
N LEU A 508 -6.14 16.62 72.93
CA LEU A 508 -6.96 16.61 71.73
C LEU A 508 -7.76 17.91 71.59
N THR A 509 -7.87 18.39 70.38
CA THR A 509 -8.78 19.52 70.06
C THR A 509 -10.24 19.08 70.20
N PRO A 510 -11.19 20.02 70.43
CA PRO A 510 -12.63 19.68 70.55
C PRO A 510 -13.17 18.97 69.32
N GLU A 511 -12.67 19.29 68.11
CA GLU A 511 -13.05 18.65 66.85
C GLU A 511 -12.50 17.21 66.79
N GLU A 512 -11.27 16.97 67.21
CA GLU A 512 -10.67 15.63 67.25
C GLU A 512 -11.34 14.72 68.30
N GLN A 513 -11.81 15.27 69.42
CA GLN A 513 -12.61 14.53 70.42
C GLN A 513 -13.97 14.13 69.89
N ALA A 514 -14.68 15.04 69.24
CA ALA A 514 -15.98 14.73 68.59
C ALA A 514 -15.85 13.70 67.49
N ALA A 515 -14.79 13.77 66.65
CA ALA A 515 -14.53 12.80 65.62
C ALA A 515 -14.19 11.41 66.17
N ASP A 516 -13.45 11.31 67.27
CA ASP A 516 -13.11 10.02 67.92
C ASP A 516 -14.36 9.40 68.57
N GLU A 517 -15.23 10.20 69.24
CA GLU A 517 -16.51 9.73 69.78
C GLU A 517 -17.44 9.21 68.68
N ALA A 518 -17.57 9.95 67.59
CA ALA A 518 -18.38 9.52 66.43
C ALA A 518 -17.83 8.18 65.86
N ARG A 519 -16.52 8.06 65.73
CA ARG A 519 -15.87 6.81 65.26
C ARG A 519 -16.13 5.65 66.21
N LEU A 520 -16.04 5.86 67.50
CA LEU A 520 -16.31 4.85 68.52
C LEU A 520 -17.78 4.44 68.52
N ALA A 521 -18.71 5.38 68.35
CA ALA A 521 -20.14 5.12 68.19
C ALA A 521 -20.43 4.28 66.95
N HIS A 522 -19.84 4.66 65.82
CA HIS A 522 -19.95 3.90 64.57
C HIS A 522 -19.45 2.45 64.72
N ASN A 523 -18.27 2.27 65.31
CA ASN A 523 -17.69 0.95 65.54
C ASN A 523 -18.58 0.08 66.45
N ARG A 524 -19.17 0.68 67.50
CA ARG A 524 -20.12 -0.05 68.39
C ARG A 524 -21.36 -0.48 67.62
N ALA A 525 -21.92 0.39 66.79
CA ALA A 525 -23.08 0.07 65.96
C ALA A 525 -22.77 -1.05 64.97
N TRP A 526 -21.63 -0.96 64.27
CA TRP A 526 -21.15 -1.97 63.33
C TRP A 526 -20.91 -3.33 64.01
N GLN A 527 -20.28 -3.35 65.20
CA GLN A 527 -20.06 -4.58 65.98
C GLN A 527 -21.39 -5.20 66.42
N LYS A 528 -22.41 -4.40 66.75
CA LYS A 528 -23.75 -4.88 67.11
C LYS A 528 -24.40 -5.53 65.90
N GLU A 529 -24.39 -4.83 64.77
CA GLU A 529 -24.95 -5.37 63.52
C GLU A 529 -24.25 -6.65 63.08
N TRP A 530 -22.90 -6.68 63.16
CA TRP A 530 -22.13 -7.89 62.80
C TRP A 530 -22.44 -9.07 63.72
N ARG A 531 -22.60 -8.82 65.04
CA ARG A 531 -23.00 -9.87 65.99
C ARG A 531 -24.43 -10.39 65.69
N GLU A 532 -25.33 -9.50 65.32
CA GLU A 532 -26.69 -9.87 64.93
C GLU A 532 -26.72 -10.70 63.64
N LYS A 533 -25.96 -10.25 62.60
CA LYS A 533 -25.81 -11.03 61.36
C LYS A 533 -25.16 -12.38 61.58
N ARG A 534 -24.15 -12.46 62.47
CA ARG A 534 -23.50 -13.73 62.80
C ARG A 534 -24.41 -14.65 63.59
N LYS A 535 -25.21 -14.13 64.51
CA LYS A 535 -26.23 -14.91 65.23
C LYS A 535 -27.32 -15.44 64.27
N ALA A 536 -27.71 -14.64 63.28
CA ALA A 536 -28.70 -15.05 62.30
C ALA A 536 -28.13 -16.07 61.31
N ALA A 537 -26.83 -16.09 61.07
CA ALA A 537 -26.15 -17.06 60.21
C ALA A 537 -25.66 -18.34 60.91
N GLU A 538 -25.74 -18.43 62.25
CA GLU A 538 -25.41 -19.64 62.96
C GLU A 538 -26.57 -20.68 62.75
N PRO A 539 -26.25 -21.85 62.21
CA PRO A 539 -27.26 -22.90 62.10
C PRO A 539 -27.79 -23.25 63.51
N PRO A 540 -29.09 -23.63 63.61
CA PRO A 540 -29.66 -24.00 64.91
C PRO A 540 -28.84 -25.11 65.55
N LYS A 541 -28.43 -24.89 66.81
CA LYS A 541 -27.66 -25.91 67.54
C LYS A 541 -28.41 -27.23 67.50
N PRO A 542 -27.74 -28.32 67.18
CA PRO A 542 -28.37 -29.63 67.18
C PRO A 542 -29.01 -29.88 68.56
N PRO A 543 -30.19 -30.45 68.64
CA PRO A 543 -30.86 -30.77 69.90
C PRO A 543 -29.92 -31.60 70.78
N LYS A 544 -29.86 -31.25 72.06
CA LYS A 544 -29.01 -31.98 73.00
C LYS A 544 -29.42 -33.47 72.93
N PRO A 545 -28.40 -34.33 72.83
CA PRO A 545 -28.73 -35.78 72.82
C PRO A 545 -29.52 -36.16 74.06
N LYS A 546 -30.65 -36.83 73.89
CA LYS A 546 -31.48 -37.27 74.98
C LYS A 546 -30.67 -38.11 75.96
N SER A 547 -30.94 -37.94 77.27
CA SER A 547 -30.27 -38.71 78.31
C SER A 547 -30.71 -40.17 78.26
N LEU A 548 -29.91 -41.11 78.76
CA LEU A 548 -30.23 -42.54 78.80
C LEU A 548 -31.52 -42.79 79.54
N LYS A 549 -31.89 -42.01 80.59
CA LYS A 549 -33.19 -42.11 81.29
C LYS A 549 -34.37 -41.70 80.40
N GLU A 550 -34.23 -40.69 79.57
CA GLU A 550 -35.27 -40.25 78.62
C GLU A 550 -35.43 -41.25 77.49
N LEU A 551 -34.34 -41.84 77.01
CA LEU A 551 -34.38 -42.88 75.96
C LEU A 551 -35.04 -44.15 76.52
N ALA A 552 -34.75 -44.60 77.73
CA ALA A 552 -35.39 -45.74 78.39
C ALA A 552 -36.87 -45.49 78.64
N THR A 553 -37.30 -44.28 78.96
CA THR A 553 -38.67 -43.90 79.13
C THR A 553 -39.46 -43.91 77.80
N LEU A 554 -38.86 -43.43 76.73
CA LEU A 554 -39.44 -43.46 75.37
C LEU A 554 -39.61 -44.90 74.85
N GLN A 555 -38.62 -45.78 75.12
CA GLN A 555 -38.66 -47.15 74.73
C GLN A 555 -39.82 -47.89 75.45
N LYS A 556 -40.01 -47.66 76.79
CA LYS A 556 -41.10 -48.16 77.55
C LYS A 556 -42.49 -47.65 77.14
N ALA A 557 -42.51 -46.45 76.56
CA ALA A 557 -43.76 -45.85 76.03
C ALA A 557 -44.08 -46.27 74.56
N GLY A 558 -43.31 -47.17 73.99
CA GLY A 558 -43.54 -47.69 72.63
C GLY A 558 -43.19 -46.69 71.50
N ALA A 559 -42.34 -45.64 71.73
CA ALA A 559 -41.91 -44.70 70.74
C ALA A 559 -40.73 -45.29 69.95
N ASP A 560 -40.71 -45.08 68.63
CA ASP A 560 -39.61 -45.49 67.75
C ASP A 560 -38.38 -44.66 68.04
N LEU A 561 -37.28 -45.27 68.45
CA LEU A 561 -35.98 -44.67 68.63
C LEU A 561 -35.23 -44.73 67.33
N THR A 562 -34.46 -43.65 67.07
CA THR A 562 -33.54 -43.68 65.92
C THR A 562 -32.44 -44.71 66.11
N PRO A 563 -31.81 -45.26 65.04
CA PRO A 563 -30.80 -46.31 65.18
C PRO A 563 -29.66 -45.93 66.13
N GLU A 564 -29.23 -44.68 66.13
CA GLU A 564 -28.18 -44.14 67.04
C GLU A 564 -28.65 -44.03 68.50
N GLU A 565 -29.95 -43.70 68.71
CA GLU A 565 -30.55 -43.65 70.04
C GLU A 565 -30.74 -45.04 70.63
N ALA A 566 -31.08 -46.04 69.82
CA ALA A 566 -31.19 -47.45 70.19
C ALA A 566 -29.83 -48.05 70.58
N GLU A 567 -28.80 -47.76 69.81
CA GLU A 567 -27.41 -48.19 70.06
C GLU A 567 -26.85 -47.61 71.40
N ARG A 568 -27.12 -46.31 71.65
CA ARG A 568 -26.77 -45.68 72.93
C ARG A 568 -27.53 -46.20 74.16
N LEU A 569 -28.65 -46.77 73.98
CA LEU A 569 -29.43 -47.37 75.05
C LEU A 569 -29.00 -48.84 75.35
N ALA A 570 -28.42 -49.48 74.32
CA ALA A 570 -27.94 -50.87 74.39
C ALA A 570 -26.50 -50.98 74.94
N ALA A 571 -25.71 -49.93 74.81
CA ALA A 571 -24.36 -49.79 75.34
C ALA A 571 -24.41 -49.31 76.82
#